data_463e54f503828539b6eae4d31893d82a
#
_entry.id   463e54f503828539b6eae4d31893d82a
#
_cell.length_a   1.000
_cell.length_b   1.000
_cell.length_c   1.000
_cell.angle_alpha   90.00
_cell.angle_beta   90.00
_cell.angle_gamma   90.00
#
_symmetry.space_group_name_H-M   'P 1'
#
loop_
_entity.id
_entity.type
_entity.pdbx_description
1 polymer ?
#
loop_
_entity_poly.entity_id
_entity_poly.type
_entity_poly.pdbx_seq_one_letter_code
_entity_poly.pdbx_strand_id
1 'polypeptide(L)'
;DEPKFKLSIRQNQLPNITGFYYMRLHGRNAAQWWTHDASEDRYNYLYSAGELTSFAETANAARRLVRKFYLYFNNHFASKAVVNAVMIKNQLGEPVTGTYPPAFVERYPELAGIVATEPASQFVAAETPSSIE
;
A
#
# COMPACT_ATOMS: atom_id res chain seq x y z
N ASP A 1 -1.90 9.62 7.34
CA ASP A 1 -2.83 8.95 8.26
C ASP A 1 -2.06 8.10 9.25
N GLU A 2 -2.55 8.02 10.45
CA GLU A 2 -2.00 7.29 11.59
C GLU A 2 -3.17 6.90 12.52
N PRO A 3 -2.96 6.09 13.56
CA PRO A 3 -4.01 5.84 14.56
C PRO A 3 -4.57 7.13 15.14
N LYS A 4 -5.89 7.18 15.39
CA LYS A 4 -6.58 8.39 15.83
C LYS A 4 -6.36 8.63 17.34
N PHE A 5 -5.32 9.36 17.66
CA PHE A 5 -5.06 9.88 18.99
C PHE A 5 -5.55 11.33 19.14
N LYS A 6 -5.58 11.85 20.35
CA LYS A 6 -6.07 13.20 20.64
C LYS A 6 -5.35 14.30 19.81
N LEU A 7 -4.08 14.10 19.49
CA LEU A 7 -3.24 15.05 18.76
C LEU A 7 -2.98 14.66 17.31
N SER A 8 -3.64 13.60 16.80
CA SER A 8 -3.46 13.18 15.41
C SER A 8 -3.98 14.20 14.43
N ILE A 9 -3.23 14.42 13.35
CA ILE A 9 -3.59 15.34 12.28
C ILE A 9 -4.75 14.74 11.45
N ARG A 10 -5.71 15.58 11.07
CA ARG A 10 -6.80 15.18 10.19
C ARG A 10 -6.32 15.14 8.74
N GLN A 11 -6.61 14.04 8.05
CA GLN A 11 -6.13 13.76 6.68
C GLN A 11 -7.04 14.29 5.57
N ASN A 12 -8.23 14.76 5.90
CA ASN A 12 -9.24 15.16 4.93
C ASN A 12 -9.23 16.66 4.59
N GLN A 13 -8.15 17.35 4.91
CA GLN A 13 -8.00 18.75 4.54
C GLN A 13 -7.41 18.85 3.12
N LEU A 14 -8.09 19.60 2.26
CA LEU A 14 -7.58 19.91 0.94
C LEU A 14 -6.47 20.96 1.02
N PRO A 15 -5.47 20.90 0.10
CA PRO A 15 -4.40 21.88 0.06
C PRO A 15 -4.92 23.24 -0.41
N ASN A 16 -4.32 24.30 0.11
CA ASN A 16 -4.54 25.68 -0.35
C ASN A 16 -3.41 26.18 -1.27
N ILE A 17 -2.56 25.28 -1.74
CA ILE A 17 -1.42 25.58 -2.60
C ILE A 17 -1.55 24.85 -3.93
N THR A 18 -0.94 25.40 -5.00
CA THR A 18 -1.05 24.87 -6.36
C THR A 18 0.14 24.02 -6.82
N GLY A 19 1.17 23.86 -6.00
CA GLY A 19 2.39 23.13 -6.33
C GLY A 19 2.19 21.61 -6.30
N PHE A 20 2.36 21.04 -5.16
CA PHE A 20 2.16 19.60 -4.95
C PHE A 20 1.45 19.33 -3.62
N TYR A 21 0.84 18.16 -3.54
CA TYR A 21 0.27 17.62 -2.32
C TYR A 21 0.95 16.31 -1.96
N TYR A 22 1.23 16.12 -0.69
CA TYR A 22 1.91 14.95 -0.17
C TYR A 22 1.07 14.31 0.93
N MET A 23 0.71 13.05 0.75
CA MET A 23 -0.04 12.26 1.73
C MET A 23 0.76 11.02 2.12
N ARG A 24 0.88 10.75 3.41
CA ARG A 24 1.48 9.52 3.95
C ARG A 24 0.46 8.74 4.76
N LEU A 25 0.39 7.44 4.50
CA LEU A 25 -0.47 6.50 5.18
C LEU A 25 0.41 5.51 5.96
N HIS A 26 0.44 5.66 7.29
CA HIS A 26 1.31 4.87 8.16
C HIS A 26 0.70 3.57 8.65
N GLY A 27 -0.62 3.40 8.48
CA GLY A 27 -1.40 2.35 9.13
C GLY A 27 -2.08 2.87 10.39
N ARG A 28 -3.03 2.09 10.89
CA ARG A 28 -3.86 2.44 12.06
C ARG A 28 -3.72 1.42 13.17
N ASN A 29 -2.56 0.78 13.29
CA ASN A 29 -2.29 -0.20 14.35
C ASN A 29 -2.09 0.49 15.70
N ALA A 30 -3.19 0.96 16.30
CA ALA A 30 -3.16 1.70 17.55
C ALA A 30 -2.59 0.87 18.73
N ALA A 31 -2.84 -0.45 18.73
CA ALA A 31 -2.40 -1.35 19.79
C ALA A 31 -0.87 -1.42 19.89
N GLN A 32 -0.18 -1.40 18.76
CA GLN A 32 1.28 -1.51 18.68
C GLN A 32 1.96 -0.18 18.32
N TRP A 33 1.26 0.95 18.36
CA TRP A 33 1.83 2.24 17.97
C TRP A 33 2.93 2.71 18.93
N TRP A 34 2.67 2.55 20.21
CA TRP A 34 3.59 2.95 21.28
C TRP A 34 4.28 1.77 21.97
N THR A 35 3.60 0.62 22.07
CA THR A 35 4.10 -0.59 22.72
C THR A 35 4.22 -1.69 21.67
N HIS A 36 5.43 -2.02 21.27
CA HIS A 36 5.75 -2.99 20.23
C HIS A 36 7.11 -3.63 20.54
N ASP A 37 7.29 -4.87 20.11
CA ASP A 37 8.55 -5.61 20.27
C ASP A 37 9.57 -5.23 19.20
N ALA A 38 9.10 -5.06 17.96
CA ALA A 38 9.90 -4.57 16.85
C ALA A 38 9.33 -3.25 16.31
N SER A 39 10.19 -2.32 15.91
CA SER A 39 9.79 -0.99 15.43
C SER A 39 8.82 -1.03 14.24
N GLU A 40 8.85 -2.09 13.48
CA GLU A 40 7.99 -2.33 12.31
C GLU A 40 6.57 -2.78 12.65
N ASP A 41 6.32 -3.27 13.86
CA ASP A 41 5.00 -3.77 14.29
C ASP A 41 3.94 -2.67 14.23
N ARG A 42 4.32 -1.43 14.52
CA ARG A 42 3.43 -0.26 14.40
C ARG A 42 2.87 -0.07 12.99
N TYR A 43 3.62 -0.52 11.97
CA TYR A 43 3.27 -0.42 10.56
C TYR A 43 2.58 -1.67 10.01
N ASN A 44 2.30 -2.65 10.87
CA ASN A 44 1.58 -3.86 10.54
C ASN A 44 0.07 -3.59 10.46
N TYR A 45 -0.35 -2.97 9.35
CA TYR A 45 -1.73 -2.63 9.09
C TYR A 45 -2.05 -2.75 7.59
N LEU A 46 -3.14 -3.41 7.25
CA LEU A 46 -3.68 -3.44 5.90
C LEU A 46 -4.96 -2.61 5.87
N TYR A 47 -4.94 -1.51 5.14
CA TYR A 47 -6.15 -0.72 4.91
C TYR A 47 -7.14 -1.53 4.11
N SER A 48 -8.39 -1.55 4.55
CA SER A 48 -9.50 -2.11 3.78
C SER A 48 -9.85 -1.23 2.56
N ALA A 49 -10.55 -1.81 1.59
CA ALA A 49 -11.01 -1.06 0.42
C ALA A 49 -11.88 0.16 0.81
N GLY A 50 -12.73 0.00 1.82
CA GLY A 50 -13.57 1.09 2.32
C GLY A 50 -12.78 2.23 2.96
N GLU A 51 -11.72 1.91 3.71
CA GLU A 51 -10.83 2.94 4.27
C GLU A 51 -10.08 3.70 3.18
N LEU A 52 -9.60 2.98 2.15
CA LEU A 52 -8.91 3.59 1.01
C LEU A 52 -9.82 4.49 0.18
N THR A 53 -11.13 4.23 0.11
CA THR A 53 -12.09 5.07 -0.62
C THR A 53 -12.05 6.52 -0.16
N SER A 54 -11.99 6.79 1.12
CA SER A 54 -11.91 8.16 1.65
C SER A 54 -10.62 8.89 1.23
N PHE A 55 -9.51 8.15 1.12
CA PHE A 55 -8.25 8.72 0.63
C PHE A 55 -8.26 8.91 -0.88
N ALA A 56 -8.89 8.00 -1.63
CA ALA A 56 -9.08 8.15 -3.07
C ALA A 56 -9.95 9.37 -3.41
N GLU A 57 -11.01 9.62 -2.65
CA GLU A 57 -11.85 10.82 -2.78
C GLU A 57 -11.03 12.09 -2.53
N THR A 58 -10.24 12.12 -1.46
CA THR A 58 -9.33 13.24 -1.15
C THR A 58 -8.30 13.44 -2.26
N ALA A 59 -7.70 12.35 -2.77
CA ALA A 59 -6.75 12.40 -3.88
C ALA A 59 -7.40 12.95 -5.15
N ASN A 60 -8.62 12.50 -5.48
CA ASN A 60 -9.38 12.99 -6.63
C ASN A 60 -9.72 14.48 -6.54
N ALA A 61 -10.05 14.97 -5.36
CA ALA A 61 -10.28 16.38 -5.12
C ALA A 61 -8.97 17.19 -5.20
N ALA A 62 -7.90 16.72 -4.55
CA ALA A 62 -6.62 17.41 -4.48
C ALA A 62 -5.94 17.52 -5.85
N ARG A 63 -5.95 16.45 -6.68
CA ARG A 63 -5.31 16.46 -8.00
C ARG A 63 -5.89 17.50 -8.99
N ARG A 64 -7.07 18.04 -8.70
CA ARG A 64 -7.65 19.16 -9.47
C ARG A 64 -7.07 20.51 -9.08
N LEU A 65 -6.44 20.59 -7.90
CA LEU A 65 -5.94 21.84 -7.30
C LEU A 65 -4.41 21.95 -7.39
N VAL A 66 -3.71 20.84 -7.54
CA VAL A 66 -2.24 20.78 -7.52
C VAL A 66 -1.69 20.18 -8.81
N ARG A 67 -0.44 20.51 -9.12
CA ARG A 67 0.26 19.97 -10.32
C ARG A 67 0.70 18.53 -10.13
N LYS A 68 1.05 18.14 -8.89
CA LYS A 68 1.51 16.79 -8.54
C LYS A 68 0.89 16.35 -7.22
N PHE A 69 0.48 15.10 -7.17
CA PHE A 69 0.01 14.44 -5.96
C PHE A 69 0.90 13.23 -5.66
N TYR A 70 1.44 13.19 -4.45
CA TYR A 70 2.24 12.08 -3.96
C TYR A 70 1.49 11.38 -2.82
N LEU A 71 1.29 10.08 -2.95
CA LEU A 71 0.68 9.25 -1.93
C LEU A 71 1.63 8.11 -1.58
N TYR A 72 2.07 8.05 -0.33
CA TYR A 72 3.02 7.07 0.16
C TYR A 72 2.41 6.19 1.24
N PHE A 73 2.65 4.91 1.13
CA PHE A 73 2.26 3.93 2.13
C PHE A 73 3.47 3.54 2.97
N ASN A 74 3.37 3.74 4.28
CA ASN A 74 4.39 3.38 5.26
C ASN A 74 4.03 2.11 6.06
N ASN A 75 2.90 1.50 5.81
CA ASN A 75 2.47 0.23 6.39
C ASN A 75 3.17 -0.95 5.72
N HIS A 76 4.50 -0.93 5.73
CA HIS A 76 5.34 -1.81 4.90
C HIS A 76 5.46 -3.25 5.40
N PHE A 77 5.01 -3.55 6.63
CA PHE A 77 5.07 -4.90 7.20
C PHE A 77 4.44 -5.93 6.25
N ALA A 78 5.19 -7.01 5.96
CA ALA A 78 4.76 -8.08 5.07
C ALA A 78 4.23 -7.60 3.69
N SER A 79 4.81 -6.53 3.13
CA SER A 79 4.44 -5.95 1.82
C SER A 79 3.03 -5.34 1.75
N LYS A 80 2.37 -5.08 2.87
CA LYS A 80 1.01 -4.49 2.92
C LYS A 80 0.94 -3.12 2.25
N ALA A 81 2.04 -2.34 2.28
CA ALA A 81 2.14 -1.08 1.57
C ALA A 81 1.95 -1.25 0.05
N VAL A 82 2.54 -2.30 -0.53
CA VAL A 82 2.40 -2.62 -1.96
C VAL A 82 0.95 -2.98 -2.27
N VAL A 83 0.34 -3.83 -1.44
CA VAL A 83 -1.08 -4.22 -1.60
C VAL A 83 -1.98 -3.00 -1.61
N ASN A 84 -1.86 -2.13 -0.62
CA ASN A 84 -2.68 -0.92 -0.52
C ASN A 84 -2.39 0.09 -1.64
N ALA A 85 -1.14 0.20 -2.11
CA ALA A 85 -0.80 1.04 -3.26
C ALA A 85 -1.49 0.55 -4.54
N VAL A 86 -1.54 -0.76 -4.78
CA VAL A 86 -2.25 -1.36 -5.91
C VAL A 86 -3.76 -1.11 -5.79
N MET A 87 -4.33 -1.35 -4.61
CA MET A 87 -5.77 -1.16 -4.37
C MET A 87 -6.20 0.29 -4.63
N ILE A 88 -5.46 1.28 -4.12
CA ILE A 88 -5.83 2.67 -4.31
C ILE A 88 -5.60 3.15 -5.74
N LYS A 89 -4.57 2.65 -6.44
CA LYS A 89 -4.41 2.91 -7.88
C LYS A 89 -5.61 2.43 -8.66
N ASN A 90 -6.10 1.23 -8.38
CA ASN A 90 -7.32 0.71 -9.00
C ASN A 90 -8.54 1.59 -8.70
N GLN A 91 -8.75 2.03 -7.46
CA GLN A 91 -9.85 2.94 -7.12
C GLN A 91 -9.76 4.31 -7.80
N LEU A 92 -8.54 4.79 -8.07
CA LEU A 92 -8.29 6.05 -8.77
C LEU A 92 -8.38 5.93 -10.30
N GLY A 93 -8.57 4.70 -10.83
CA GLY A 93 -8.53 4.43 -12.27
C GLY A 93 -7.14 4.56 -12.89
N GLU A 94 -6.09 4.47 -12.06
CA GLU A 94 -4.70 4.50 -12.50
C GLU A 94 -4.23 3.10 -12.94
N PRO A 95 -3.40 2.98 -13.98
CA PRO A 95 -2.94 1.70 -14.45
C PRO A 95 -2.09 0.96 -13.39
N VAL A 96 -2.42 -0.29 -13.16
CA VAL A 96 -1.58 -1.22 -12.40
C VAL A 96 -0.79 -2.07 -13.39
N THR A 97 0.52 -1.89 -13.42
CA THR A 97 1.42 -2.52 -14.38
C THR A 97 2.27 -3.60 -13.71
N GLY A 98 2.80 -4.52 -14.53
CA GLY A 98 3.61 -5.63 -14.07
C GLY A 98 2.81 -6.87 -13.70
N THR A 99 3.54 -7.93 -13.39
CA THR A 99 2.99 -9.20 -12.94
C THR A 99 3.40 -9.48 -11.50
N TYR A 100 2.59 -10.25 -10.80
CA TYR A 100 2.78 -10.57 -9.40
C TYR A 100 2.87 -12.09 -9.21
N PRO A 101 3.72 -12.60 -8.29
CA PRO A 101 3.77 -14.02 -7.99
C PRO A 101 2.40 -14.54 -7.54
N PRO A 102 1.96 -15.73 -8.00
CA PRO A 102 0.69 -16.31 -7.58
C PRO A 102 0.53 -16.39 -6.05
N ALA A 103 1.57 -16.83 -5.35
CA ALA A 103 1.58 -16.91 -3.89
C ALA A 103 1.35 -15.55 -3.20
N PHE A 104 1.74 -14.45 -3.84
CA PHE A 104 1.46 -13.11 -3.31
C PHE A 104 -0.03 -12.76 -3.41
N VAL A 105 -0.68 -13.12 -4.53
CA VAL A 105 -2.12 -12.89 -4.72
C VAL A 105 -2.95 -13.83 -3.83
N GLU A 106 -2.50 -15.07 -3.62
CA GLU A 106 -3.12 -16.00 -2.66
C GLU A 106 -3.07 -15.45 -1.23
N ARG A 107 -1.94 -14.85 -0.85
CA ARG A 107 -1.76 -14.23 0.48
C ARG A 107 -2.62 -12.97 0.63
N TYR A 108 -2.85 -12.24 -0.44
CA TYR A 108 -3.58 -10.96 -0.46
C TYR A 108 -4.71 -11.02 -1.49
N PRO A 109 -5.83 -11.69 -1.16
CA PRO A 109 -6.96 -11.85 -2.08
C PRO A 109 -7.59 -10.52 -2.52
N GLU A 110 -7.31 -9.42 -1.81
CA GLU A 110 -7.69 -8.06 -2.20
C GLU A 110 -7.15 -7.66 -3.57
N LEU A 111 -6.10 -8.32 -4.05
CA LEU A 111 -5.48 -8.08 -5.36
C LEU A 111 -6.13 -8.87 -6.49
N ALA A 112 -7.00 -9.83 -6.18
CA ALA A 112 -7.67 -10.66 -7.18
C ALA A 112 -8.49 -9.80 -8.15
N GLY A 113 -8.27 -9.98 -9.45
CA GLY A 113 -8.93 -9.20 -10.50
C GLY A 113 -8.36 -7.80 -10.73
N ILE A 114 -7.39 -7.34 -9.91
CA ILE A 114 -6.70 -6.05 -10.09
C ILE A 114 -5.36 -6.23 -10.79
N VAL A 115 -4.64 -7.31 -10.48
CA VAL A 115 -3.28 -7.54 -10.98
C VAL A 115 -3.21 -8.76 -11.89
N ALA A 116 -2.24 -8.74 -12.82
CA ALA A 116 -1.86 -9.93 -13.58
C ALA A 116 -0.90 -10.78 -12.76
N THR A 117 -1.07 -12.11 -12.83
CA THR A 117 -0.16 -13.06 -12.19
C THR A 117 0.85 -13.63 -13.18
N GLU A 118 2.04 -13.94 -12.68
CA GLU A 118 3.03 -14.66 -13.46
C GLU A 118 2.54 -16.07 -13.79
N PRO A 119 2.83 -16.60 -15.00
CA PRO A 119 2.51 -17.98 -15.32
C PRO A 119 3.32 -18.93 -14.41
N ALA A 120 2.69 -20.00 -13.93
CA ALA A 120 3.24 -20.94 -12.94
C ALA A 120 4.55 -21.67 -13.36
N SER A 121 5.01 -21.52 -14.60
CA SER A 121 6.10 -22.30 -15.19
C SER A 121 7.52 -21.70 -15.09
N GLN A 122 7.74 -20.60 -14.37
CA GLN A 122 9.06 -19.95 -14.30
C GLN A 122 9.89 -20.21 -13.05
N PHE A 123 9.42 -21.00 -12.12
CA PHE A 123 10.27 -21.50 -11.03
C PHE A 123 10.88 -22.86 -11.42
N VAL A 124 11.83 -22.88 -12.33
CA VAL A 124 12.82 -23.96 -12.38
C VAL A 124 13.74 -23.73 -11.18
N ALA A 125 13.64 -24.62 -10.18
CA ALA A 125 14.58 -24.66 -9.08
C ALA A 125 16.00 -24.71 -9.68
N ALA A 126 16.86 -23.80 -9.26
CA ALA A 126 18.27 -23.85 -9.60
C ALA A 126 18.80 -25.19 -9.07
N GLU A 127 19.15 -26.10 -9.97
CA GLU A 127 19.80 -27.36 -9.64
C GLU A 127 21.11 -27.03 -8.92
N THR A 128 21.24 -27.51 -7.70
CA THR A 128 22.51 -27.55 -6.98
C THR A 128 23.50 -28.31 -7.80
N PRO A 129 24.69 -27.75 -8.14
CA PRO A 129 25.69 -28.51 -8.83
C PRO A 129 26.14 -29.67 -7.94
N SER A 130 25.97 -30.88 -8.45
CA SER A 130 26.47 -32.12 -7.86
C SER A 130 27.98 -32.02 -7.67
N SER A 131 28.40 -32.21 -6.43
CA SER A 131 29.83 -32.36 -6.09
C SER A 131 30.43 -33.49 -6.90
N ILE A 132 31.42 -33.19 -7.69
CA ILE A 132 32.31 -34.19 -8.32
C ILE A 132 33.41 -34.50 -7.32
N GLU A 133 33.53 -35.78 -6.95
CA GLU A 133 34.62 -36.37 -6.24
C GLU A 133 35.96 -36.26 -7.03
#